data_c9c1da071010861f92b9f62690bad930
#
_entry.id   c9c1da071010861f92b9f62690bad930
#
_cell.length_a   1.000
_cell.length_b   1.000
_cell.length_c   1.000
_cell.angle_alpha   90.00
_cell.angle_beta   90.00
_cell.angle_gamma   90.00
#
_symmetry.space_group_name_H-M   'P 1'
#
loop_
_entity.id
_entity.type
_entity.pdbx_description
1 polymer ?
#
loop_
_entity_poly.entity_id
_entity_poly.type
_entity_poly.pdbx_seq_one_letter_code
_entity_poly.pdbx_strand_id
1 'polypeptide(L)'
;MNSQELPRFVNEVIRSHELATGLKTLVSHEQIVAYAQSQDFDFNQNEWNSYFEIDFAKLSESTQQKVLAAQTSHWSWAFRQISAWRAMLMEGADTNHS
;
A
#
# COMPACT_ATOMS: atom_id res chain seq x y z
N MET A 1 -12.09 -11.93 15.58
CA MET A 1 -11.81 -10.87 14.64
C MET A 1 -10.47 -10.22 14.95
N ASN A 2 -9.62 -10.16 14.01
CA ASN A 2 -8.27 -9.73 14.28
C ASN A 2 -7.90 -8.51 13.46
N SER A 3 -8.22 -7.34 14.00
CA SER A 3 -7.97 -6.08 13.30
C SER A 3 -6.50 -5.69 13.27
N GLN A 4 -5.63 -6.47 13.89
CA GLN A 4 -4.21 -6.16 13.94
C GLN A 4 -3.43 -6.72 12.76
N GLU A 5 -4.03 -7.65 12.01
CA GLU A 5 -3.32 -8.26 10.88
C GLU A 5 -3.05 -7.27 9.76
N LEU A 6 -3.97 -6.35 9.51
CA LEU A 6 -3.77 -5.37 8.46
C LEU A 6 -2.63 -4.40 8.80
N PRO A 7 -2.62 -3.75 9.97
CA PRO A 7 -1.47 -2.90 10.33
C PRO A 7 -0.16 -3.69 10.35
N ARG A 8 -0.21 -4.96 10.76
CA ARG A 8 0.99 -5.79 10.75
C ARG A 8 1.51 -5.98 9.33
N PHE A 9 0.61 -6.27 8.39
CA PHE A 9 1.00 -6.42 6.99
C PHE A 9 1.63 -5.12 6.46
N VAL A 10 1.00 -3.98 6.73
CA VAL A 10 1.50 -2.69 6.27
C VAL A 10 2.93 -2.46 6.78
N ASN A 11 3.16 -2.73 8.05
CA ASN A 11 4.49 -2.55 8.64
C ASN A 11 5.50 -3.56 8.12
N GLU A 12 5.08 -4.80 7.89
CA GLU A 12 6.00 -5.82 7.40
C GLU A 12 6.46 -5.51 5.98
N VAL A 13 5.60 -4.94 5.16
CA VAL A 13 5.99 -4.51 3.81
C VAL A 13 7.11 -3.48 3.89
N ILE A 14 7.02 -2.56 4.85
CA ILE A 14 8.05 -1.53 5.01
C ILE A 14 9.38 -2.16 5.44
N ARG A 15 9.31 -3.19 6.26
CA ARG A 15 10.50 -3.81 6.85
C ARG A 15 11.10 -4.94 6.01
N SER A 16 10.32 -5.51 5.12
CA SER A 16 10.76 -6.67 4.34
C SER A 16 10.86 -6.33 2.87
N HIS A 17 12.08 -6.37 2.36
CA HIS A 17 12.31 -6.11 0.94
C HIS A 17 11.56 -7.13 0.07
N GLU A 18 11.48 -8.38 0.52
CA GLU A 18 10.80 -9.43 -0.24
C GLU A 18 9.31 -9.16 -0.36
N LEU A 19 8.66 -8.75 0.75
CA LEU A 19 7.25 -8.43 0.71
C LEU A 19 6.99 -7.21 -0.18
N ALA A 20 7.85 -6.19 -0.05
CA ALA A 20 7.70 -5.00 -0.87
C ALA A 20 7.84 -5.33 -2.36
N THR A 21 8.78 -6.21 -2.69
CA THR A 21 8.99 -6.59 -4.09
C THR A 21 7.74 -7.24 -4.67
N GLY A 22 7.02 -8.02 -3.87
CA GLY A 22 5.78 -8.64 -4.32
C GLY A 22 4.69 -7.66 -4.69
N LEU A 23 4.70 -6.46 -4.12
CA LEU A 23 3.72 -5.45 -4.46
C LEU A 23 3.87 -4.90 -5.87
N LYS A 24 5.05 -5.05 -6.45
CA LYS A 24 5.33 -4.46 -7.76
C LYS A 24 4.48 -5.04 -8.89
N THR A 25 3.93 -6.21 -8.70
CA THR A 25 3.12 -6.87 -9.72
C THR A 25 1.63 -6.70 -9.52
N LEU A 26 1.20 -6.06 -8.42
CA LEU A 26 -0.21 -5.95 -8.10
C LEU A 26 -0.84 -4.77 -8.84
N VAL A 27 -2.05 -4.97 -9.34
CA VAL A 27 -2.74 -3.97 -10.15
C VAL A 27 -4.14 -3.66 -9.64
N SER A 28 -4.56 -4.19 -8.51
CA SER A 28 -5.87 -3.89 -7.93
C SER A 28 -5.84 -4.08 -6.43
N HIS A 29 -6.82 -3.45 -5.77
CA HIS A 29 -6.94 -3.59 -4.31
C HIS A 29 -7.25 -5.03 -3.92
N GLU A 30 -8.00 -5.73 -4.76
CA GLU A 30 -8.29 -7.14 -4.51
C GLU A 30 -7.02 -7.97 -4.53
N GLN A 31 -6.11 -7.65 -5.43
CA GLN A 31 -4.84 -8.36 -5.50
C GLN A 31 -3.97 -8.08 -4.27
N ILE A 32 -4.05 -6.88 -3.72
CA ILE A 32 -3.32 -6.57 -2.50
C ILE A 32 -3.79 -7.47 -1.36
N VAL A 33 -5.10 -7.61 -1.21
CA VAL A 33 -5.66 -8.49 -0.17
C VAL A 33 -5.27 -9.94 -0.42
N ALA A 34 -5.38 -10.40 -1.66
CA ALA A 34 -5.03 -11.79 -1.99
C ALA A 34 -3.55 -12.05 -1.71
N TYR A 35 -2.70 -11.10 -2.05
CA TYR A 35 -1.27 -11.23 -1.79
C TYR A 35 -1.00 -11.33 -0.28
N ALA A 36 -1.64 -10.47 0.50
CA ALA A 36 -1.46 -10.50 1.96
C ALA A 36 -1.90 -11.83 2.54
N GLN A 37 -3.03 -12.35 2.06
CA GLN A 37 -3.52 -13.63 2.55
C GLN A 37 -2.56 -14.77 2.18
N SER A 38 -1.94 -14.69 1.03
CA SER A 38 -0.96 -15.70 0.63
C SER A 38 0.30 -15.63 1.49
N GLN A 39 0.53 -14.52 2.18
CA GLN A 39 1.67 -14.33 3.06
C GLN A 39 1.27 -14.49 4.54
N ASP A 40 0.12 -15.11 4.79
CA ASP A 40 -0.37 -15.44 6.13
C ASP A 40 -0.85 -14.22 6.93
N PHE A 41 -1.26 -13.18 6.27
CA PHE A 41 -1.90 -12.03 6.93
C PHE A 41 -3.41 -12.17 6.77
N ASP A 42 -4.10 -12.29 7.88
CA ASP A 42 -5.51 -12.67 7.91
C ASP A 42 -6.41 -11.45 8.05
N PHE A 43 -6.61 -10.74 6.96
CA PHE A 43 -7.62 -9.68 6.90
C PHE A 43 -8.37 -9.81 5.58
N ASN A 44 -9.57 -9.20 5.53
CA ASN A 44 -10.42 -9.35 4.36
C ASN A 44 -10.51 -8.06 3.56
N GLN A 45 -11.25 -8.13 2.45
CA GLN A 45 -11.39 -7.00 1.55
C GLN A 45 -12.04 -5.81 2.24
N ASN A 46 -13.04 -6.05 3.08
CA ASN A 46 -13.72 -4.95 3.78
C ASN A 46 -12.78 -4.22 4.72
N GLU A 47 -11.90 -4.94 5.40
CA GLU A 47 -10.93 -4.32 6.29
C GLU A 47 -9.95 -3.47 5.51
N TRP A 48 -9.48 -3.98 4.38
CA TRP A 48 -8.57 -3.21 3.54
C TRP A 48 -9.26 -1.96 2.99
N ASN A 49 -10.50 -2.12 2.49
CA ASN A 49 -11.23 -0.98 1.93
C ASN A 49 -11.43 0.12 2.97
N SER A 50 -11.78 -0.26 4.21
CA SER A 50 -11.94 0.72 5.28
C SER A 50 -10.63 1.42 5.61
N TYR A 51 -9.55 0.67 5.67
CA TYR A 51 -8.23 1.23 5.93
C TYR A 51 -7.86 2.23 4.83
N PHE A 52 -8.06 1.84 3.59
CA PHE A 52 -7.74 2.69 2.45
C PHE A 52 -8.56 3.98 2.49
N GLU A 53 -9.86 3.88 2.76
CA GLU A 53 -10.74 5.05 2.78
C GLU A 53 -10.35 6.03 3.87
N ILE A 54 -10.03 5.53 5.05
CA ILE A 54 -9.60 6.38 6.15
C ILE A 54 -8.30 7.10 5.80
N ASP A 55 -7.36 6.37 5.24
CA ASP A 55 -6.08 6.94 4.83
C ASP A 55 -6.28 8.00 3.74
N PHE A 56 -7.08 7.67 2.75
CA PHE A 56 -7.36 8.56 1.62
C PHE A 56 -8.02 9.86 2.08
N ALA A 57 -8.96 9.76 3.02
CA ALA A 57 -9.68 10.92 3.52
C ALA A 57 -8.77 11.93 4.24
N LYS A 58 -7.64 11.47 4.73
CA LYS A 58 -6.68 12.34 5.42
C LYS A 58 -5.76 13.09 4.47
N LEU A 59 -5.78 12.74 3.19
CA LEU A 59 -4.86 13.34 2.22
C LEU A 59 -5.38 14.68 1.75
N SER A 60 -4.45 15.55 1.34
CA SER A 60 -4.83 16.78 0.66
C SER A 60 -5.49 16.42 -0.68
N GLU A 61 -6.27 17.35 -1.20
CA GLU A 61 -6.95 17.12 -2.46
C GLU A 61 -5.97 16.80 -3.57
N SER A 62 -4.86 17.48 -3.62
CA SER A 62 -3.87 17.25 -4.66
C SER A 62 -3.27 15.85 -4.54
N THR A 63 -3.02 15.36 -3.33
CA THR A 63 -2.52 14.02 -3.14
C THR A 63 -3.58 12.96 -3.48
N GLN A 64 -4.84 13.24 -3.14
CA GLN A 64 -5.92 12.34 -3.52
C GLN A 64 -5.99 12.16 -5.03
N GLN A 65 -5.82 13.25 -5.77
CA GLN A 65 -5.80 13.19 -7.24
C GLN A 65 -4.66 12.31 -7.74
N LYS A 66 -3.50 12.40 -7.11
CA LYS A 66 -2.36 11.59 -7.51
C LYS A 66 -2.59 10.11 -7.26
N VAL A 67 -3.25 9.78 -6.16
CA VAL A 67 -3.59 8.38 -5.87
C VAL A 67 -4.54 7.84 -6.93
N LEU A 68 -5.57 8.62 -7.27
CA LEU A 68 -6.54 8.18 -8.26
C LEU A 68 -5.95 8.09 -9.67
N ALA A 69 -4.95 8.91 -9.95
CA ALA A 69 -4.31 8.93 -11.28
C ALA A 69 -3.21 7.88 -11.42
N ALA A 70 -2.86 7.17 -10.35
CA ALA A 70 -1.80 6.17 -10.41
C ALA A 70 -2.17 5.09 -11.41
N GLN A 71 -1.21 4.73 -12.26
CA GLN A 71 -1.45 3.75 -13.32
C GLN A 71 -1.25 2.33 -12.80
N THR A 72 -2.26 1.50 -12.96
CA THR A 72 -2.21 0.12 -12.47
C THR A 72 -1.14 -0.71 -13.14
N SER A 73 -0.71 -0.30 -14.33
CA SER A 73 0.33 -1.01 -15.05
C SER A 73 1.74 -0.67 -14.57
N HIS A 74 1.87 0.35 -13.73
CA HIS A 74 3.19 0.75 -13.23
C HIS A 74 3.51 -0.01 -11.95
N TRP A 75 4.78 -0.39 -11.80
CA TRP A 75 5.20 -1.19 -10.64
C TRP A 75 4.91 -0.49 -9.30
N SER A 76 4.83 0.82 -9.29
CA SER A 76 4.64 1.56 -8.05
C SER A 76 3.17 1.73 -7.67
N TRP A 77 2.23 1.19 -8.45
CA TRP A 77 0.82 1.44 -8.20
C TRP A 77 0.42 1.11 -6.75
N ALA A 78 0.76 -0.10 -6.29
CA ALA A 78 0.38 -0.52 -4.95
C ALA A 78 1.01 0.38 -3.89
N PHE A 79 2.25 0.80 -4.11
CA PHE A 79 2.95 1.67 -3.16
C PHE A 79 2.31 3.04 -3.05
N ARG A 80 1.54 3.46 -4.06
CA ARG A 80 0.92 4.78 -4.05
C ARG A 80 -0.44 4.80 -3.38
N GLN A 81 -0.96 3.64 -3.00
CA GLN A 81 -2.34 3.56 -2.51
C GLN A 81 -2.51 4.01 -1.07
N ILE A 82 -1.52 3.81 -0.22
CA ILE A 82 -1.62 4.24 1.18
C ILE A 82 -0.39 5.04 1.58
N SER A 83 -0.57 5.89 2.58
CA SER A 83 0.47 6.84 2.99
C SER A 83 1.74 6.17 3.46
N ALA A 84 1.60 5.09 4.22
CA ALA A 84 2.77 4.41 4.78
C ALA A 84 3.69 3.89 3.67
N TRP A 85 3.12 3.32 2.62
CA TRP A 85 3.91 2.80 1.51
C TRP A 85 4.39 3.92 0.58
N ARG A 86 3.58 4.96 0.42
CA ARG A 86 3.97 6.10 -0.39
C ARG A 86 5.21 6.79 0.17
N ALA A 87 5.32 6.81 1.49
CA ALA A 87 6.50 7.40 2.14
C ALA A 87 7.78 6.67 1.75
N MET A 88 7.70 5.37 1.50
CA MET A 88 8.87 4.62 1.05
C MET A 88 9.40 5.14 -0.28
N LEU A 89 8.48 5.47 -1.20
CA LEU A 89 8.88 6.01 -2.50
C LEU A 89 9.52 7.39 -2.34
N MET A 90 8.95 8.21 -1.46
CA MET A 90 9.46 9.55 -1.25
C MET A 90 10.82 9.54 -0.58
N GLU A 91 11.02 8.64 0.35
CA GLU A 91 12.33 8.50 1.00
C GLU A 91 13.40 8.11 0.00
N GLY A 92 13.06 7.22 -0.92
CA GLY A 92 13.98 6.85 -1.96
C GLY A 92 14.36 8.03 -2.84
N ALA A 93 13.37 8.87 -3.16
CA ALA A 93 13.62 10.06 -3.97
C ALA A 93 14.52 11.05 -3.23
N ASP A 94 14.26 11.24 -1.93
CA ASP A 94 15.09 12.15 -1.12
C ASP A 94 16.53 11.67 -1.06
N THR A 95 16.70 10.37 -0.92
CA THR A 95 18.05 9.80 -0.87
C THR A 95 18.81 10.11 -2.15
N ASN A 96 18.12 10.11 -3.27
CA ASN A 96 18.75 10.35 -4.56
C ASN A 96 19.15 11.80 -4.74
N HIS A 97 18.60 12.70 -3.96
CA HIS A 97 18.91 14.11 -4.06
C HIS A 97 20.14 14.53 -3.27
N SER A 98 20.54 13.72 -2.36
CA SER A 98 21.70 14.07 -1.52
C SER A 98 23.02 13.72 -2.16
#